data_fe6133ea0e45b5f4fc1bc9cbce298280
#
_entry.id   fe6133ea0e45b5f4fc1bc9cbce298280
#
_cell.length_a   1.000
_cell.length_b   1.000
_cell.length_c   1.000
_cell.angle_alpha   90.00
_cell.angle_beta   90.00
_cell.angle_gamma   90.00
#
_symmetry.space_group_name_H-M   'P 1'
#
loop_
_entity.id
_entity.type
_entity.pdbx_description
1 polymer ?
#
loop_
_entity_poly.entity_id
_entity_poly.type
_entity_poly.pdbx_seq_one_letter_code
_entity_poly.pdbx_strand_id
1 'polypeptide(L)'
;QEGGARVESDTVVPTAEDHTLYAHWEPETVVSVEIVWGALEFTYQDGDWNPEAHAYENGGWVASQTAGDRITVENQGNVSVQVRLTYQSSYAAVSAEFIENGAAVAAPVSLGEGERKQISVKLNGKPAGAMKGALLGTVTIRIEEDFAL
;
A
#
# COMPACT_ATOMS: atom_id res chain seq x y z
N GLN A 1 38.36 -11.62 2.89
CA GLN A 1 38.85 -11.61 4.27
C GLN A 1 38.32 -10.37 4.95
N GLU A 2 37.45 -10.55 5.92
CA GLU A 2 36.92 -9.42 6.70
C GLU A 2 38.08 -8.78 7.50
N GLY A 3 38.25 -7.46 7.37
CA GLY A 3 39.18 -6.68 8.19
C GLY A 3 40.38 -6.07 7.47
N GLY A 4 40.41 -6.03 6.14
CA GLY A 4 41.41 -5.27 5.39
C GLY A 4 41.14 -3.75 5.44
N ALA A 5 42.19 -2.93 5.34
CA ALA A 5 42.03 -1.48 5.20
C ALA A 5 41.38 -1.15 3.84
N ARG A 6 40.43 -0.18 3.85
CA ARG A 6 39.83 0.32 2.61
C ARG A 6 40.87 1.00 1.75
N VAL A 7 40.89 0.66 0.46
CA VAL A 7 41.77 1.28 -0.54
C VAL A 7 40.99 2.40 -1.25
N GLU A 8 41.52 3.61 -1.24
CA GLU A 8 40.96 4.77 -1.91
C GLU A 8 41.95 5.23 -3.02
N SER A 9 41.53 6.21 -3.83
CA SER A 9 42.32 6.68 -4.99
C SER A 9 43.69 7.27 -4.62
N ASP A 10 43.89 7.68 -3.38
CA ASP A 10 45.10 8.26 -2.82
C ASP A 10 45.85 7.30 -1.87
N THR A 11 45.37 6.06 -1.76
CA THR A 11 46.01 5.05 -0.89
C THR A 11 47.38 4.69 -1.44
N VAL A 12 48.43 4.92 -0.67
CA VAL A 12 49.82 4.54 -0.99
C VAL A 12 50.04 3.11 -0.53
N VAL A 13 50.45 2.25 -1.44
CA VAL A 13 50.85 0.86 -1.11
C VAL A 13 52.31 0.88 -0.62
N PRO A 14 52.57 0.61 0.66
CA PRO A 14 53.91 0.78 1.25
C PRO A 14 54.91 -0.35 0.94
N THR A 15 54.44 -1.45 0.34
CA THR A 15 55.26 -2.62 0.05
C THR A 15 55.27 -2.93 -1.44
N ALA A 16 56.41 -3.37 -1.95
CA ALA A 16 56.58 -3.82 -3.35
C ALA A 16 56.30 -5.31 -3.52
N GLU A 17 55.83 -6.00 -2.47
CA GLU A 17 55.53 -7.43 -2.51
C GLU A 17 54.14 -7.68 -3.14
N ASP A 18 53.95 -8.89 -3.65
CA ASP A 18 52.69 -9.31 -4.22
C ASP A 18 51.57 -9.21 -3.17
N HIS A 19 50.49 -8.49 -3.50
CA HIS A 19 49.32 -8.34 -2.64
C HIS A 19 48.04 -8.50 -3.44
N THR A 20 47.00 -8.98 -2.76
CA THR A 20 45.67 -9.19 -3.35
C THR A 20 44.73 -8.13 -2.86
N LEU A 21 44.07 -7.43 -3.80
CA LEU A 21 42.98 -6.50 -3.52
C LEU A 21 41.66 -7.23 -3.68
N TYR A 22 40.79 -7.07 -2.71
CA TYR A 22 39.42 -7.59 -2.76
C TYR A 22 38.48 -6.44 -3.00
N ALA A 23 37.70 -6.50 -4.08
CA ALA A 23 36.58 -5.55 -4.30
C ALA A 23 35.49 -5.81 -3.26
N HIS A 24 35.08 -4.77 -2.57
CA HIS A 24 33.92 -4.79 -1.69
C HIS A 24 32.80 -4.05 -2.42
N TRP A 25 31.75 -4.79 -2.79
CA TRP A 25 30.58 -4.23 -3.45
C TRP A 25 29.48 -4.06 -2.43
N GLU A 26 29.00 -2.84 -2.27
CA GLU A 26 27.75 -2.58 -1.55
C GLU A 26 26.62 -2.60 -2.59
N PRO A 27 25.53 -3.35 -2.33
CA PRO A 27 24.39 -3.33 -3.24
C PRO A 27 23.81 -1.91 -3.31
N GLU A 28 23.49 -1.47 -4.51
CA GLU A 28 22.78 -0.20 -4.71
C GLU A 28 21.40 -0.28 -4.08
N THR A 29 20.99 0.78 -3.38
CA THR A 29 19.61 0.91 -2.85
C THR A 29 18.64 1.09 -3.99
N VAL A 30 17.70 0.16 -4.11
CA VAL A 30 16.65 0.20 -5.13
C VAL A 30 15.29 0.23 -4.45
N VAL A 31 14.56 1.33 -4.63
CA VAL A 31 13.16 1.44 -4.28
C VAL A 31 12.31 1.16 -5.52
N SER A 32 11.54 0.11 -5.48
CA SER A 32 10.63 -0.27 -6.57
C SER A 32 9.36 -0.86 -6.00
N VAL A 33 8.22 -0.29 -6.33
CA VAL A 33 6.91 -0.75 -5.83
C VAL A 33 5.96 -0.91 -6.99
N GLU A 34 5.36 -2.10 -7.10
CA GLU A 34 4.26 -2.35 -8.01
C GLU A 34 2.93 -2.16 -7.29
N ILE A 35 2.00 -1.45 -7.92
CA ILE A 35 0.65 -1.24 -7.41
C ILE A 35 -0.34 -1.68 -8.47
N VAL A 36 -1.23 -2.62 -8.10
CA VAL A 36 -2.32 -3.10 -8.93
C VAL A 36 -3.62 -2.88 -8.16
N TRP A 37 -4.59 -2.23 -8.78
CA TRP A 37 -5.91 -2.02 -8.20
C TRP A 37 -7.03 -2.54 -9.07
N GLY A 38 -8.14 -2.91 -8.43
CA GLY A 38 -9.39 -3.26 -9.09
C GLY A 38 -10.09 -2.02 -9.68
N ALA A 39 -11.32 -2.22 -10.14
CA ALA A 39 -12.09 -1.11 -10.75
C ALA A 39 -12.45 0.01 -9.77
N LEU A 40 -12.46 -0.26 -8.46
CA LEU A 40 -12.91 0.63 -7.37
C LEU A 40 -14.30 1.23 -7.67
N GLU A 41 -15.15 0.42 -8.28
CA GLU A 41 -16.55 0.73 -8.54
C GLU A 41 -17.44 0.04 -7.52
N PHE A 42 -18.39 0.78 -6.97
CA PHE A 42 -19.24 0.29 -5.89
C PHE A 42 -20.71 0.56 -6.17
N THR A 43 -21.55 -0.36 -5.72
CA THR A 43 -23.01 -0.22 -5.72
C THR A 43 -23.50 -0.26 -4.29
N TYR A 44 -24.37 0.68 -3.93
CA TYR A 44 -25.07 0.65 -2.64
C TYR A 44 -26.28 -0.26 -2.74
N GLN A 45 -26.44 -1.16 -1.77
CA GLN A 45 -27.60 -2.03 -1.60
C GLN A 45 -28.35 -1.60 -0.34
N ASP A 46 -29.62 -1.33 -0.44
CA ASP A 46 -30.46 -0.88 0.71
C ASP A 46 -30.62 -1.96 1.79
N GLY A 47 -30.31 -3.21 1.47
CA GLY A 47 -30.47 -4.33 2.38
C GLY A 47 -31.89 -4.88 2.41
N ASP A 48 -32.26 -5.51 3.52
CA ASP A 48 -33.53 -6.19 3.69
C ASP A 48 -34.58 -5.26 4.33
N TRP A 49 -35.82 -5.33 3.86
CA TRP A 49 -36.92 -4.61 4.48
C TRP A 49 -37.34 -5.25 5.81
N ASN A 50 -37.26 -4.50 6.89
CA ASN A 50 -37.75 -4.90 8.20
C ASN A 50 -39.16 -4.30 8.41
N PRO A 51 -40.24 -5.13 8.40
CA PRO A 51 -41.62 -4.64 8.57
C PRO A 51 -41.94 -4.15 9.97
N GLU A 52 -41.21 -4.57 10.99
CA GLU A 52 -41.41 -4.14 12.38
C GLU A 52 -40.78 -2.75 12.61
N ALA A 53 -39.58 -2.54 12.06
CA ALA A 53 -38.89 -1.25 12.14
C ALA A 53 -39.37 -0.24 11.08
N HIS A 54 -40.14 -0.67 10.07
CA HIS A 54 -40.52 0.10 8.88
C HIS A 54 -39.31 0.73 8.20
N ALA A 55 -38.20 -0.02 8.09
CA ALA A 55 -36.94 0.45 7.56
C ALA A 55 -36.16 -0.65 6.83
N TYR A 56 -35.26 -0.27 5.94
CA TYR A 56 -34.28 -1.18 5.37
C TYR A 56 -33.09 -1.33 6.33
N GLU A 57 -32.68 -2.57 6.58
CA GLU A 57 -31.56 -2.92 7.47
C GLU A 57 -30.49 -3.69 6.72
N ASN A 58 -29.26 -3.66 7.24
CA ASN A 58 -28.10 -4.35 6.68
C ASN A 58 -27.73 -3.90 5.26
N GLY A 59 -28.09 -2.68 4.88
CA GLY A 59 -27.64 -2.06 3.64
C GLY A 59 -26.15 -1.74 3.67
N GLY A 60 -25.51 -1.66 2.50
CA GLY A 60 -24.10 -1.38 2.42
C GLY A 60 -23.56 -1.26 0.99
N TRP A 61 -22.32 -0.88 0.91
CA TRP A 61 -21.59 -0.80 -0.35
C TRP A 61 -20.98 -2.15 -0.70
N VAL A 62 -21.15 -2.56 -1.94
CA VAL A 62 -20.51 -3.75 -2.50
C VAL A 62 -19.74 -3.37 -3.75
N ALA A 63 -18.59 -4.00 -3.97
CA ALA A 63 -17.85 -3.83 -5.21
C ALA A 63 -18.68 -4.34 -6.39
N SER A 64 -18.74 -3.57 -7.46
CA SER A 64 -19.52 -3.88 -8.66
C SER A 64 -18.96 -5.10 -9.43
N GLN A 65 -17.69 -5.43 -9.18
CA GLN A 65 -17.00 -6.58 -9.78
C GLN A 65 -16.27 -7.38 -8.71
N THR A 66 -16.10 -8.67 -8.96
CA THR A 66 -15.29 -9.54 -8.09
C THR A 66 -13.86 -8.97 -7.95
N ALA A 67 -13.41 -8.82 -6.70
CA ALA A 67 -12.11 -8.21 -6.37
C ALA A 67 -11.93 -6.76 -6.85
N GLY A 68 -13.03 -6.08 -7.22
CA GLY A 68 -13.00 -4.70 -7.68
C GLY A 68 -12.62 -3.69 -6.60
N ASP A 69 -12.76 -4.06 -5.33
CA ASP A 69 -12.39 -3.28 -4.14
C ASP A 69 -10.92 -3.40 -3.74
N ARG A 70 -10.11 -4.19 -4.46
CA ARG A 70 -8.78 -4.59 -4.02
C ARG A 70 -7.68 -3.70 -4.57
N ILE A 71 -6.71 -3.43 -3.70
CA ILE A 71 -5.43 -2.80 -4.01
C ILE A 71 -4.35 -3.77 -3.59
N THR A 72 -3.48 -4.14 -4.51
CA THR A 72 -2.30 -4.97 -4.23
C THR A 72 -1.07 -4.10 -4.35
N VAL A 73 -0.21 -4.15 -3.33
CA VAL A 73 1.08 -3.45 -3.31
C VAL A 73 2.17 -4.47 -3.10
N GLU A 74 3.19 -4.44 -3.95
CA GLU A 74 4.35 -5.35 -3.90
C GLU A 74 5.64 -4.55 -3.93
N ASN A 75 6.50 -4.78 -2.95
CA ASN A 75 7.84 -4.19 -2.91
C ASN A 75 8.79 -5.04 -3.76
N GLN A 76 9.16 -4.55 -4.92
CA GLN A 76 10.12 -5.19 -5.83
C GLN A 76 11.55 -4.65 -5.65
N GLY A 77 11.75 -3.73 -4.72
CA GLY A 77 13.06 -3.20 -4.36
C GLY A 77 13.77 -4.04 -3.31
N ASN A 78 14.98 -3.62 -2.94
CA ASN A 78 15.83 -4.30 -1.95
C ASN A 78 15.88 -3.59 -0.59
N VAL A 79 15.00 -2.62 -0.37
CA VAL A 79 14.84 -1.90 0.90
C VAL A 79 13.38 -1.90 1.33
N SER A 80 13.15 -1.84 2.64
CA SER A 80 11.80 -1.72 3.16
C SER A 80 11.19 -0.38 2.81
N VAL A 81 9.89 -0.38 2.51
CA VAL A 81 9.10 0.81 2.19
C VAL A 81 7.88 0.92 3.09
N GLN A 82 7.43 2.12 3.33
CA GLN A 82 6.15 2.38 3.99
C GLN A 82 5.12 2.85 2.96
N VAL A 83 3.94 2.26 3.04
CA VAL A 83 2.81 2.58 2.16
C VAL A 83 1.72 3.23 2.99
N ARG A 84 1.36 4.45 2.63
CA ARG A 84 0.27 5.20 3.25
C ARG A 84 -0.90 5.28 2.29
N LEU A 85 -2.04 4.74 2.71
CA LEU A 85 -3.30 4.85 1.98
C LEU A 85 -4.18 5.91 2.67
N THR A 86 -4.77 6.79 1.89
CA THR A 86 -5.74 7.76 2.37
C THR A 86 -6.94 7.83 1.43
N TYR A 87 -8.10 8.13 1.97
CA TYR A 87 -9.33 8.36 1.21
C TYR A 87 -9.88 9.73 1.50
N GLN A 88 -10.15 10.48 0.45
CA GLN A 88 -10.85 11.75 0.52
C GLN A 88 -12.24 11.60 -0.11
N SER A 89 -13.27 11.68 0.71
CA SER A 89 -14.63 11.56 0.23
C SER A 89 -15.12 12.82 -0.50
N SER A 90 -15.89 12.61 -1.56
CA SER A 90 -16.66 13.68 -2.24
C SER A 90 -17.99 13.96 -1.56
N TYR A 91 -18.44 13.10 -0.64
CA TYR A 91 -19.74 13.19 0.04
C TYR A 91 -19.58 12.99 1.54
N ALA A 92 -20.08 13.91 2.34
CA ALA A 92 -19.95 13.85 3.81
C ALA A 92 -20.55 12.58 4.44
N ALA A 93 -21.55 11.97 3.79
CA ALA A 93 -22.20 10.74 4.25
C ALA A 93 -21.43 9.46 3.88
N VAL A 94 -20.36 9.53 3.08
CA VAL A 94 -19.58 8.38 2.61
C VAL A 94 -18.17 8.47 3.17
N SER A 95 -17.70 7.39 3.75
CA SER A 95 -16.31 7.25 4.21
C SER A 95 -15.72 5.92 3.70
N ALA A 96 -14.43 5.76 3.81
CA ALA A 96 -13.77 4.50 3.49
C ALA A 96 -12.84 4.05 4.61
N GLU A 97 -12.73 2.74 4.74
CA GLU A 97 -11.73 2.05 5.53
C GLU A 97 -10.89 1.15 4.62
N PHE A 98 -9.63 1.01 4.96
CA PHE A 98 -8.73 0.06 4.31
C PHE A 98 -8.64 -1.19 5.17
N ILE A 99 -8.88 -2.35 4.59
CA ILE A 99 -8.98 -3.62 5.31
C ILE A 99 -7.92 -4.59 4.77
N GLU A 100 -7.11 -5.15 5.65
CA GLU A 100 -6.19 -6.25 5.37
C GLU A 100 -6.55 -7.43 6.27
N ASN A 101 -6.74 -8.61 5.67
CA ASN A 101 -7.09 -9.84 6.41
C ASN A 101 -8.28 -9.69 7.38
N GLY A 102 -9.28 -8.88 7.01
CA GLY A 102 -10.48 -8.64 7.81
C GLY A 102 -10.34 -7.60 8.93
N ALA A 103 -9.18 -6.99 9.09
CA ALA A 103 -8.93 -5.94 10.08
C ALA A 103 -8.63 -4.60 9.41
N ALA A 104 -8.98 -3.50 10.08
CA ALA A 104 -8.63 -2.16 9.61
C ALA A 104 -7.10 -1.98 9.62
N VAL A 105 -6.59 -1.44 8.52
CA VAL A 105 -5.16 -1.20 8.34
C VAL A 105 -4.76 0.05 9.12
N ALA A 106 -3.78 -0.11 10.02
CA ALA A 106 -3.10 1.03 10.62
C ALA A 106 -2.10 1.60 9.61
N ALA A 107 -2.30 2.84 9.18
CA ALA A 107 -1.34 3.51 8.28
C ALA A 107 -0.17 4.10 9.08
N PRO A 108 1.07 4.06 8.57
CA PRO A 108 1.49 3.42 7.32
C PRO A 108 1.65 1.90 7.42
N VAL A 109 1.60 1.23 6.26
CA VAL A 109 1.85 -0.21 6.13
C VAL A 109 3.30 -0.41 5.70
N SER A 110 4.07 -1.16 6.48
CA SER A 110 5.45 -1.51 6.10
C SER A 110 5.48 -2.74 5.20
N LEU A 111 6.28 -2.68 4.14
CA LEU A 111 6.58 -3.79 3.25
C LEU A 111 8.10 -4.02 3.18
N GLY A 112 8.54 -5.19 3.62
CA GLY A 112 9.91 -5.65 3.41
C GLY A 112 10.21 -5.98 1.95
N GLU A 113 11.46 -6.31 1.65
CA GLU A 113 11.89 -6.77 0.33
C GLU A 113 11.07 -7.98 -0.14
N GLY A 114 10.52 -7.92 -1.37
CA GLY A 114 9.70 -8.97 -1.96
C GLY A 114 8.33 -9.16 -1.30
N GLU A 115 7.98 -8.36 -0.30
CA GLU A 115 6.69 -8.49 0.38
C GLU A 115 5.55 -7.95 -0.47
N ARG A 116 4.43 -8.68 -0.46
CA ARG A 116 3.19 -8.32 -1.15
C ARG A 116 2.05 -8.26 -0.17
N LYS A 117 1.25 -7.20 -0.22
CA LYS A 117 0.04 -7.05 0.57
C LYS A 117 -1.17 -6.76 -0.30
N GLN A 118 -2.31 -7.29 0.11
CA GLN A 118 -3.60 -7.07 -0.53
C GLN A 118 -4.52 -6.37 0.46
N ILE A 119 -4.98 -5.20 0.07
CA ILE A 119 -5.80 -4.31 0.89
C ILE A 119 -7.12 -4.08 0.17
N SER A 120 -8.24 -4.26 0.85
CA SER A 120 -9.57 -3.96 0.33
C SER A 120 -10.03 -2.58 0.78
N VAL A 121 -10.69 -1.86 -0.12
CA VAL A 121 -11.37 -0.60 0.19
C VAL A 121 -12.81 -0.91 0.59
N LYS A 122 -13.18 -0.63 1.82
CA LYS A 122 -14.54 -0.79 2.34
C LYS A 122 -15.19 0.58 2.49
N LEU A 123 -16.24 0.83 1.73
CA LEU A 123 -17.04 2.04 1.88
C LEU A 123 -18.08 1.89 3.00
N ASN A 124 -18.29 2.95 3.75
CA ASN A 124 -19.26 3.05 4.82
C ASN A 124 -20.18 4.26 4.58
N GLY A 125 -21.34 4.25 5.24
CA GLY A 125 -22.34 5.30 5.17
C GLY A 125 -23.39 5.09 4.07
N LYS A 126 -24.55 5.73 4.25
CA LYS A 126 -25.68 5.64 3.31
C LYS A 126 -25.68 6.87 2.39
N PRO A 127 -25.79 6.68 1.06
CA PRO A 127 -25.92 7.81 0.14
C PRO A 127 -27.22 8.58 0.38
N ALA A 128 -27.19 9.89 0.23
CA ALA A 128 -28.37 10.76 0.42
C ALA A 128 -29.40 10.64 -0.72
N GLY A 129 -29.07 9.95 -1.80
CA GLY A 129 -29.94 9.76 -2.97
C GLY A 129 -29.26 8.92 -4.05
N ALA A 130 -29.85 8.83 -5.22
CA ALA A 130 -29.28 8.08 -6.35
C ALA A 130 -27.94 8.71 -6.81
N MET A 131 -26.90 7.89 -6.86
CA MET A 131 -25.52 8.31 -7.19
C MET A 131 -24.96 7.54 -8.40
N LYS A 132 -25.76 7.39 -9.46
CA LYS A 132 -25.32 6.67 -10.66
C LYS A 132 -24.14 7.38 -11.33
N GLY A 133 -22.99 6.70 -11.44
CA GLY A 133 -21.80 7.24 -12.08
C GLY A 133 -21.13 8.39 -11.33
N ALA A 134 -21.42 8.56 -10.02
CA ALA A 134 -20.85 9.61 -9.20
C ALA A 134 -19.43 9.26 -8.74
N LEU A 135 -18.53 10.23 -8.70
CA LEU A 135 -17.22 10.09 -8.06
C LEU A 135 -17.40 10.15 -6.53
N LEU A 136 -17.30 9.00 -5.86
CA LEU A 136 -17.51 8.88 -4.41
C LEU A 136 -16.37 9.48 -3.60
N GLY A 137 -15.17 9.47 -4.15
CA GLY A 137 -13.98 10.01 -3.49
C GLY A 137 -12.70 9.64 -4.25
N THR A 138 -11.57 9.95 -3.64
CA THR A 138 -10.23 9.68 -4.20
C THR A 138 -9.42 8.88 -3.20
N VAL A 139 -8.87 7.76 -3.65
CA VAL A 139 -7.84 7.00 -2.93
C VAL A 139 -6.48 7.54 -3.34
N THR A 140 -5.64 7.88 -2.37
CA THR A 140 -4.26 8.28 -2.59
C THR A 140 -3.33 7.27 -1.93
N ILE A 141 -2.33 6.80 -2.68
CA ILE A 141 -1.29 5.90 -2.21
C ILE A 141 0.02 6.67 -2.25
N ARG A 142 0.72 6.74 -1.11
CA ARG A 142 2.06 7.33 -0.99
C ARG A 142 3.04 6.25 -0.58
N ILE A 143 4.18 6.24 -1.24
CA ILE A 143 5.30 5.38 -0.91
C ILE A 143 6.36 6.25 -0.25
N GLU A 144 6.80 5.86 0.92
CA GLU A 144 7.85 6.52 1.69
C GLU A 144 8.95 5.48 1.94
N GLU A 145 10.21 5.88 1.81
CA GLU A 145 11.32 5.01 2.19
C GLU A 145 11.33 4.85 3.71
N ASP A 146 11.54 3.62 4.16
CA ASP A 146 11.68 3.33 5.59
C ASP A 146 13.17 3.47 5.96
N PHE A 147 13.64 4.72 6.08
CA PHE A 147 14.96 4.95 6.63
C PHE A 147 14.92 4.63 8.13
N ALA A 148 15.28 3.42 8.49
CA ALA A 148 15.66 3.12 9.87
C ALA A 148 16.92 3.95 10.19
N LEU A 149 16.74 5.01 10.97
CA LEU A 149 17.84 5.81 11.54
C LEU A 149 18.55 5.01 12.61
#